data_c8aae968269926afa72ae3ef205c03cc
#
_entry.id   c8aae968269926afa72ae3ef205c03cc
#
_cell.length_a   1.000
_cell.length_b   1.000
_cell.length_c   1.000
_cell.angle_alpha   90.00
_cell.angle_beta   90.00
_cell.angle_gamma   90.00
#
_symmetry.space_group_name_H-M   'P 1'
#
loop_
_entity.id
_entity.type
_entity.pdbx_description
1 polymer ?
#
loop_
_entity_poly.entity_id
_entity_poly.type
_entity_poly.pdbx_seq_one_letter_code
_entity_poly.pdbx_strand_id
1 'polypeptide(L)'
;MRVLVTGATGFTGGHLARALAAKGDEVTALVREKAAEQDGVRVIHGDLRDPAALAAATAGIEIVYNIAAIYRQAGTATETYRAVNAVAVRDLIEAAARHGVKRVVHCSTVGVHGDVEHPPASEDAPLKPGDVYQESKLEGERLAREAGQRLGIEVTIARPSGIYGPGDRRLLKLFRGIARRRWITLGDGEIYYHLTYIDDLVAGFRLCGEHTAAANRTYILAGGEVTTLNALVGLVADAAGVPEPVWHLPAWPFWVAGAACEVICAPLGVEPPLFRRRVDFFTKSRAFDISRARAEIGFDPRVSLREGIRKTLDWYRANRWL
;
A
#
# COMPACT_ATOMS: atom_id res chain seq x y z
N MET A 1 -5.20 13.56 -19.69
CA MET A 1 -5.60 14.38 -18.51
C MET A 1 -4.37 14.93 -17.84
N ARG A 2 -4.51 16.05 -17.12
CA ARG A 2 -3.44 16.59 -16.27
C ARG A 2 -3.59 16.03 -14.86
N VAL A 3 -2.61 15.25 -14.44
CA VAL A 3 -2.71 14.52 -13.18
C VAL A 3 -1.52 14.80 -12.25
N LEU A 4 -1.77 14.83 -10.95
CA LEU A 4 -0.74 14.91 -9.93
C LEU A 4 -0.59 13.54 -9.26
N VAL A 5 0.63 13.04 -9.15
CA VAL A 5 0.97 11.84 -8.37
C VAL A 5 1.91 12.24 -7.24
N THR A 6 1.47 12.07 -6.00
CA THR A 6 2.37 12.19 -4.84
C THR A 6 3.01 10.83 -4.55
N GLY A 7 4.23 10.82 -4.02
CA GLY A 7 4.93 9.57 -3.75
C GLY A 7 5.44 8.83 -5.00
N ALA A 8 5.62 9.53 -6.12
CA ALA A 8 6.10 8.97 -7.38
C ALA A 8 7.52 8.37 -7.31
N THR A 9 8.31 8.70 -6.31
CA THR A 9 9.62 8.07 -6.02
C THR A 9 9.50 6.73 -5.31
N GLY A 10 8.32 6.41 -4.78
CA GLY A 10 8.03 5.12 -4.13
C GLY A 10 7.61 4.04 -5.11
N PHE A 11 7.47 2.81 -4.59
CA PHE A 11 7.10 1.63 -5.39
C PHE A 11 5.76 1.84 -6.13
N THR A 12 4.68 2.08 -5.41
CA THR A 12 3.34 2.19 -5.99
C THR A 12 3.18 3.46 -6.83
N GLY A 13 3.60 4.61 -6.28
CA GLY A 13 3.46 5.90 -7.00
C GLY A 13 4.31 5.96 -8.27
N GLY A 14 5.50 5.35 -8.28
CA GLY A 14 6.35 5.29 -9.46
C GLY A 14 5.76 4.42 -10.58
N HIS A 15 5.15 3.27 -10.24
CA HIS A 15 4.44 2.46 -11.23
C HIS A 15 3.21 3.19 -11.78
N LEU A 16 2.45 3.87 -10.92
CA LEU A 16 1.28 4.64 -11.34
C LEU A 16 1.68 5.81 -12.26
N ALA A 17 2.70 6.60 -11.88
CA ALA A 17 3.15 7.74 -12.68
C ALA A 17 3.60 7.31 -14.07
N ARG A 18 4.40 6.26 -14.18
CA ARG A 18 4.83 5.71 -15.48
C ARG A 18 3.66 5.21 -16.31
N ALA A 19 2.70 4.52 -15.71
CA ALA A 19 1.55 3.99 -16.44
C ALA A 19 0.62 5.11 -16.94
N LEU A 20 0.44 6.19 -16.18
CA LEU A 20 -0.32 7.36 -16.59
C LEU A 20 0.39 8.11 -17.75
N ALA A 21 1.71 8.33 -17.64
CA ALA A 21 2.50 8.94 -18.70
C ALA A 21 2.49 8.09 -19.99
N ALA A 22 2.64 6.77 -19.89
CA ALA A 22 2.57 5.86 -21.02
C ALA A 22 1.19 5.85 -21.72
N LYS A 23 0.12 6.17 -20.98
CA LYS A 23 -1.23 6.36 -21.54
C LYS A 23 -1.39 7.71 -22.27
N GLY A 24 -0.46 8.63 -22.12
CA GLY A 24 -0.52 9.98 -22.69
C GLY A 24 -1.11 11.04 -21.76
N ASP A 25 -1.19 10.76 -20.45
CA ASP A 25 -1.55 11.77 -19.45
C ASP A 25 -0.36 12.70 -19.18
N GLU A 26 -0.64 13.99 -18.92
CA GLU A 26 0.35 14.96 -18.45
C GLU A 26 0.55 14.77 -16.96
N VAL A 27 1.61 14.06 -16.59
CA VAL A 27 1.86 13.67 -15.22
C VAL A 27 2.76 14.68 -14.51
N THR A 28 2.30 15.23 -13.39
CA THR A 28 3.10 16.00 -12.44
C THR A 28 3.38 15.14 -11.21
N ALA A 29 4.62 15.10 -10.74
CA ALA A 29 5.01 14.41 -9.52
C ALA A 29 5.48 15.41 -8.46
N LEU A 30 4.91 15.36 -7.25
CA LEU A 30 5.43 16.08 -6.10
C LEU A 30 6.42 15.17 -5.36
N VAL A 31 7.69 15.59 -5.26
CA VAL A 31 8.77 14.80 -4.69
C VAL A 31 9.60 15.63 -3.69
N ARG A 32 10.08 15.01 -2.61
CA ARG A 32 10.86 15.70 -1.57
C ARG A 32 12.33 15.89 -1.94
N GLU A 33 12.91 14.88 -2.57
CA GLU A 33 14.33 14.84 -2.91
C GLU A 33 14.53 14.92 -4.41
N LYS A 34 15.75 15.21 -4.86
CA LYS A 34 16.07 15.11 -6.30
C LYS A 34 15.79 13.67 -6.76
N ALA A 35 14.70 13.50 -7.45
CA ALA A 35 14.40 12.26 -8.15
C ALA A 35 15.10 12.29 -9.52
N ALA A 36 15.51 11.12 -10.02
CA ALA A 36 15.87 10.99 -11.41
C ALA A 36 14.67 11.42 -12.27
N GLU A 37 14.92 12.19 -13.31
CA GLU A 37 13.90 12.53 -14.29
C GLU A 37 13.27 11.22 -14.81
N GLN A 38 11.95 11.19 -14.82
CA GLN A 38 11.19 10.11 -15.43
C GLN A 38 10.61 10.63 -16.74
N ASP A 39 10.84 9.92 -17.83
CA ASP A 39 10.30 10.31 -19.13
C ASP A 39 8.79 10.56 -19.07
N GLY A 40 8.36 11.71 -19.53
CA GLY A 40 6.97 12.12 -19.55
C GLY A 40 6.38 12.55 -18.20
N VAL A 41 7.22 12.74 -17.14
CA VAL A 41 6.78 13.16 -15.81
C VAL A 41 7.42 14.50 -15.45
N ARG A 42 6.61 15.54 -15.29
CA ARG A 42 7.03 16.84 -14.75
C ARG A 42 7.26 16.72 -13.23
N VAL A 43 8.39 17.15 -12.74
CA VAL A 43 8.73 17.09 -11.31
C VAL A 43 8.57 18.47 -10.67
N ILE A 44 7.88 18.50 -9.52
CA ILE A 44 7.84 19.63 -8.60
C ILE A 44 8.49 19.18 -7.28
N HIS A 45 9.47 19.93 -6.81
CA HIS A 45 10.14 19.67 -5.54
C HIS A 45 9.40 20.32 -4.39
N GLY A 46 9.08 19.55 -3.35
CA GLY A 46 8.43 20.03 -2.14
C GLY A 46 7.96 18.91 -1.23
N ASP A 47 7.63 19.28 -0.01
CA ASP A 47 7.04 18.38 0.99
C ASP A 47 5.51 18.52 0.99
N LEU A 48 4.79 17.43 1.22
CA LEU A 48 3.32 17.44 1.37
C LEU A 48 2.84 18.33 2.53
N ARG A 49 3.72 18.67 3.47
CA ARG A 49 3.42 19.55 4.59
C ARG A 49 3.67 21.03 4.28
N ASP A 50 4.16 21.34 3.08
CA ASP A 50 4.43 22.71 2.64
C ASP A 50 3.26 23.24 1.80
N PRO A 51 2.50 24.23 2.29
CA PRO A 51 1.38 24.82 1.56
C PRO A 51 1.77 25.43 0.21
N ALA A 52 2.97 25.99 0.08
CA ALA A 52 3.44 26.57 -1.19
C ALA A 52 3.71 25.47 -2.23
N ALA A 53 4.34 24.37 -1.81
CA ALA A 53 4.56 23.20 -2.67
C ALA A 53 3.23 22.56 -3.10
N LEU A 54 2.24 22.45 -2.21
CA LEU A 54 0.91 21.95 -2.53
C LEU A 54 0.19 22.85 -3.54
N ALA A 55 0.25 24.18 -3.35
CA ALA A 55 -0.36 25.12 -4.30
C ALA A 55 0.28 25.00 -5.69
N ALA A 56 1.61 24.97 -5.77
CA ALA A 56 2.31 24.80 -7.04
C ALA A 56 2.00 23.46 -7.71
N ALA A 57 1.89 22.37 -6.93
CA ALA A 57 1.67 21.03 -7.45
C ALA A 57 0.22 20.80 -7.93
N THR A 58 -0.76 21.47 -7.35
CA THR A 58 -2.19 21.29 -7.71
C THR A 58 -2.68 22.26 -8.78
N ALA A 59 -1.88 23.28 -9.15
CA ALA A 59 -2.25 24.27 -10.16
C ALA A 59 -2.45 23.61 -11.54
N GLY A 60 -3.64 23.78 -12.11
CA GLY A 60 -4.01 23.26 -13.41
C GLY A 60 -4.22 21.74 -13.49
N ILE A 61 -4.26 21.04 -12.38
CA ILE A 61 -4.48 19.59 -12.28
C ILE A 61 -5.98 19.27 -12.31
N GLU A 62 -6.33 18.17 -12.95
CA GLU A 62 -7.70 17.66 -13.03
C GLU A 62 -7.95 16.56 -11.98
N ILE A 63 -6.97 15.66 -11.78
CA ILE A 63 -7.06 14.54 -10.83
C ILE A 63 -5.77 14.44 -10.01
N VAL A 64 -5.91 14.26 -8.71
CA VAL A 64 -4.79 14.01 -7.79
C VAL A 64 -4.81 12.55 -7.35
N TYR A 65 -3.68 11.85 -7.52
CA TYR A 65 -3.43 10.54 -6.94
C TYR A 65 -2.48 10.71 -5.74
N ASN A 66 -3.04 10.70 -4.54
CA ASN A 66 -2.28 10.86 -3.31
C ASN A 66 -1.79 9.49 -2.80
N ILE A 67 -0.61 9.08 -3.27
CA ILE A 67 0.03 7.79 -2.93
C ILE A 67 1.07 7.94 -1.83
N ALA A 68 1.61 9.14 -1.62
CA ALA A 68 2.64 9.38 -0.62
C ALA A 68 2.17 9.05 0.80
N ALA A 69 2.99 8.32 1.53
CA ALA A 69 2.78 8.01 2.93
C ALA A 69 4.12 7.65 3.61
N ILE A 70 4.21 7.86 4.91
CA ILE A 70 5.22 7.20 5.74
C ILE A 70 4.69 5.81 6.07
N TYR A 71 5.42 4.77 5.63
CA TYR A 71 5.07 3.37 5.88
C TYR A 71 6.05 2.76 6.87
N ARG A 72 5.57 2.41 8.06
CA ARG A 72 6.25 1.57 9.07
C ARG A 72 7.77 1.76 9.13
N GLN A 73 8.20 2.98 9.27
CA GLN A 73 9.61 3.36 9.39
C GLN A 73 10.00 3.37 10.86
N ALA A 74 11.05 2.62 11.21
CA ALA A 74 11.56 2.56 12.58
C ALA A 74 12.06 3.93 13.06
N GLY A 75 11.91 4.22 14.34
CA GLY A 75 12.36 5.48 14.94
C GLY A 75 11.54 6.72 14.55
N THR A 76 10.46 6.56 13.79
CA THR A 76 9.60 7.69 13.41
C THR A 76 8.56 7.94 14.50
N ALA A 77 8.49 9.16 15.01
CA ALA A 77 7.51 9.58 15.99
C ALA A 77 6.06 9.47 15.48
N THR A 78 5.12 9.19 16.35
CA THR A 78 3.68 9.08 16.05
C THR A 78 3.14 10.33 15.39
N GLU A 79 3.55 11.50 15.88
CA GLU A 79 3.17 12.82 15.35
C GLU A 79 3.58 12.99 13.89
N THR A 80 4.72 12.41 13.49
CA THR A 80 5.20 12.48 12.11
C THR A 80 4.32 11.62 11.18
N TYR A 81 3.88 10.43 11.65
CA TYR A 81 2.90 9.63 10.92
C TYR A 81 1.59 10.39 10.72
N ARG A 82 1.08 11.00 11.79
CA ARG A 82 -0.14 11.81 11.74
C ARG A 82 0.01 13.01 10.81
N ALA A 83 1.12 13.74 10.92
CA ALA A 83 1.39 14.93 10.09
C ALA A 83 1.37 14.61 8.60
N VAL A 84 1.97 13.48 8.16
CA VAL A 84 2.10 13.12 6.75
C VAL A 84 0.90 12.32 6.25
N ASN A 85 0.45 11.31 7.01
CA ASN A 85 -0.58 10.37 6.54
C ASN A 85 -2.01 10.85 6.78
N ALA A 86 -2.20 11.92 7.57
CA ALA A 86 -3.52 12.46 7.89
C ALA A 86 -3.63 13.97 7.63
N VAL A 87 -2.87 14.80 8.33
CA VAL A 87 -2.99 16.27 8.23
C VAL A 87 -2.64 16.76 6.82
N ALA A 88 -1.49 16.32 6.27
CA ALA A 88 -1.09 16.70 4.91
C ALA A 88 -2.06 16.22 3.82
N VAL A 89 -2.84 15.16 4.08
CA VAL A 89 -3.90 14.71 3.16
C VAL A 89 -5.02 15.75 3.09
N ARG A 90 -5.47 16.25 4.24
CA ARG A 90 -6.45 17.35 4.32
C ARG A 90 -5.92 18.59 3.58
N ASP A 91 -4.69 18.99 3.88
CA ASP A 91 -4.08 20.19 3.31
C ASP A 91 -3.92 20.09 1.78
N LEU A 92 -3.61 18.90 1.27
CA LEU A 92 -3.58 18.61 -0.16
C LEU A 92 -4.99 18.75 -0.80
N ILE A 93 -6.04 18.24 -0.14
CA ILE A 93 -7.41 18.36 -0.64
C ILE A 93 -7.85 19.83 -0.63
N GLU A 94 -7.49 20.60 0.39
CA GLU A 94 -7.77 22.04 0.45
C GLU A 94 -7.05 22.81 -0.68
N ALA A 95 -5.79 22.47 -0.97
CA ALA A 95 -5.06 23.05 -2.10
C ALA A 95 -5.68 22.66 -3.44
N ALA A 96 -6.05 21.39 -3.61
CA ALA A 96 -6.71 20.85 -4.79
C ALA A 96 -8.05 21.56 -5.05
N ALA A 97 -8.88 21.74 -4.04
CA ALA A 97 -10.16 22.43 -4.15
C ALA A 97 -10.00 23.89 -4.58
N ARG A 98 -9.01 24.61 -4.03
CA ARG A 98 -8.72 26.01 -4.44
C ARG A 98 -8.34 26.14 -5.92
N HIS A 99 -7.74 25.11 -6.52
CA HIS A 99 -7.35 25.10 -7.93
C HIS A 99 -8.33 24.39 -8.86
N GLY A 100 -9.54 24.05 -8.36
CA GLY A 100 -10.59 23.45 -9.19
C GLY A 100 -10.30 22.02 -9.61
N VAL A 101 -9.48 21.29 -8.86
CA VAL A 101 -9.27 19.85 -9.08
C VAL A 101 -10.59 19.13 -8.94
N LYS A 102 -10.93 18.27 -9.89
CA LYS A 102 -12.19 17.53 -9.89
C LYS A 102 -12.23 16.45 -8.81
N ARG A 103 -11.16 15.65 -8.70
CA ARG A 103 -11.11 14.49 -7.81
C ARG A 103 -9.75 14.25 -7.19
N VAL A 104 -9.77 13.85 -5.92
CA VAL A 104 -8.59 13.32 -5.20
C VAL A 104 -8.81 11.83 -4.92
N VAL A 105 -7.92 10.98 -5.42
CA VAL A 105 -7.84 9.56 -5.06
C VAL A 105 -6.84 9.41 -3.95
N HIS A 106 -7.30 9.09 -2.73
CA HIS A 106 -6.43 8.87 -1.58
C HIS A 106 -6.12 7.38 -1.41
N CYS A 107 -4.85 7.04 -1.51
CA CYS A 107 -4.34 5.70 -1.22
C CYS A 107 -4.31 5.45 0.29
N SER A 108 -5.27 4.71 0.81
CA SER A 108 -5.29 4.16 2.17
C SER A 108 -4.66 2.76 2.20
N THR A 109 -5.22 1.85 2.98
CA THR A 109 -4.77 0.44 3.11
C THR A 109 -5.89 -0.41 3.69
N VAL A 110 -5.99 -1.68 3.28
CA VAL A 110 -6.84 -2.64 4.01
C VAL A 110 -6.39 -2.86 5.46
N GLY A 111 -5.18 -2.44 5.81
CA GLY A 111 -4.67 -2.50 7.19
C GLY A 111 -5.52 -1.74 8.21
N VAL A 112 -6.38 -0.79 7.78
CA VAL A 112 -7.34 -0.11 8.67
C VAL A 112 -8.37 -1.05 9.29
N HIS A 113 -8.61 -2.24 8.68
CA HIS A 113 -9.47 -3.28 9.25
C HIS A 113 -8.76 -4.10 10.34
N GLY A 114 -7.42 -4.03 10.44
CA GLY A 114 -6.65 -4.81 11.40
C GLY A 114 -6.63 -6.30 11.09
N ASP A 115 -6.96 -7.11 12.10
CA ASP A 115 -7.19 -8.55 11.96
C ASP A 115 -8.62 -8.80 11.47
N VAL A 116 -8.77 -9.59 10.42
CA VAL A 116 -10.07 -9.90 9.84
C VAL A 116 -10.64 -11.14 10.50
N GLU A 117 -11.52 -10.94 11.48
CA GLU A 117 -12.13 -12.03 12.25
C GLU A 117 -13.04 -12.92 11.38
N HIS A 118 -13.72 -12.32 10.41
CA HIS A 118 -14.65 -13.01 9.48
C HIS A 118 -14.26 -12.70 8.02
N PRO A 119 -13.25 -13.39 7.46
CA PRO A 119 -12.85 -13.19 6.08
C PRO A 119 -13.85 -13.80 5.08
N PRO A 120 -14.08 -13.17 3.91
CA PRO A 120 -13.45 -11.91 3.46
C PRO A 120 -14.16 -10.66 4.02
N ALA A 121 -13.38 -9.62 4.38
CA ALA A 121 -13.93 -8.34 4.83
C ALA A 121 -14.25 -7.42 3.64
N SER A 122 -15.43 -6.80 3.66
CA SER A 122 -15.81 -5.73 2.74
C SER A 122 -15.36 -4.36 3.25
N GLU A 123 -15.59 -3.29 2.46
CA GLU A 123 -15.30 -1.91 2.85
C GLU A 123 -16.06 -1.46 4.10
N ASP A 124 -17.22 -2.07 4.37
CA ASP A 124 -18.09 -1.74 5.51
C ASP A 124 -17.78 -2.57 6.77
N ALA A 125 -16.85 -3.52 6.68
CA ALA A 125 -16.41 -4.29 7.83
C ALA A 125 -15.77 -3.38 8.90
N PRO A 126 -15.78 -3.79 10.18
CA PRO A 126 -15.22 -2.99 11.26
C PRO A 126 -13.78 -2.52 11.01
N LEU A 127 -13.50 -1.28 11.38
CA LEU A 127 -12.17 -0.69 11.28
C LEU A 127 -11.50 -0.79 12.66
N LYS A 128 -10.46 -1.62 12.76
CA LYS A 128 -9.73 -1.92 14.01
C LYS A 128 -8.21 -1.81 13.76
N PRO A 129 -7.68 -0.60 13.50
CA PRO A 129 -6.25 -0.44 13.24
C PRO A 129 -5.43 -0.94 14.43
N GLY A 130 -4.35 -1.65 14.16
CA GLY A 130 -3.52 -2.30 15.18
C GLY A 130 -2.11 -1.71 15.33
N ASP A 131 -1.79 -0.65 14.59
CA ASP A 131 -0.52 0.07 14.74
C ASP A 131 -0.66 1.55 14.32
N VAL A 132 0.30 2.38 14.74
CA VAL A 132 0.34 3.83 14.48
C VAL A 132 0.21 4.18 12.99
N TYR A 133 0.79 3.37 12.09
CA TYR A 133 0.64 3.56 10.66
C TYR A 133 -0.83 3.39 10.23
N GLN A 134 -1.47 2.31 10.65
CA GLN A 134 -2.87 2.02 10.31
C GLN A 134 -3.82 3.08 10.90
N GLU A 135 -3.58 3.50 12.15
CA GLU A 135 -4.31 4.59 12.81
C GLU A 135 -4.20 5.90 12.04
N SER A 136 -2.97 6.27 11.65
CA SER A 136 -2.73 7.50 10.87
C SER A 136 -3.38 7.44 9.48
N LYS A 137 -3.44 6.27 8.84
CA LYS A 137 -4.13 6.09 7.56
C LYS A 137 -5.65 6.20 7.72
N LEU A 138 -6.21 5.62 8.79
CA LEU A 138 -7.65 5.74 9.08
C LEU A 138 -8.03 7.20 9.40
N GLU A 139 -7.22 7.91 10.18
CA GLU A 139 -7.44 9.35 10.41
C GLU A 139 -7.36 10.14 9.10
N GLY A 140 -6.39 9.78 8.22
CA GLY A 140 -6.27 10.36 6.88
C GLY A 140 -7.52 10.18 6.02
N GLU A 141 -8.15 8.99 6.05
CA GLU A 141 -9.43 8.76 5.36
C GLU A 141 -10.54 9.66 5.90
N ARG A 142 -10.64 9.79 7.24
CA ARG A 142 -11.65 10.65 7.87
C ARG A 142 -11.48 12.11 7.47
N LEU A 143 -10.26 12.64 7.61
CA LEU A 143 -9.95 14.02 7.24
C LEU A 143 -10.14 14.28 5.75
N ALA A 144 -9.84 13.29 4.90
CA ALA A 144 -10.06 13.38 3.46
C ALA A 144 -11.54 13.52 3.11
N ARG A 145 -12.41 12.69 3.71
CA ARG A 145 -13.87 12.76 3.49
C ARG A 145 -14.45 14.07 3.99
N GLU A 146 -14.09 14.49 5.21
CA GLU A 146 -14.54 15.74 5.81
C GLU A 146 -14.15 16.96 4.96
N ALA A 147 -12.89 17.03 4.50
CA ALA A 147 -12.44 18.10 3.63
C ALA A 147 -13.16 18.08 2.27
N GLY A 148 -13.33 16.89 1.67
CA GLY A 148 -14.04 16.71 0.40
C GLY A 148 -15.48 17.21 0.48
N GLN A 149 -16.22 16.79 1.50
CA GLN A 149 -17.61 17.22 1.72
C GLN A 149 -17.73 18.73 1.96
N ARG A 150 -16.86 19.28 2.81
CA ARG A 150 -16.87 20.71 3.14
C ARG A 150 -16.56 21.61 1.94
N LEU A 151 -15.69 21.14 1.04
CA LEU A 151 -15.18 21.94 -0.09
C LEU A 151 -15.85 21.60 -1.44
N GLY A 152 -16.70 20.58 -1.47
CA GLY A 152 -17.39 20.15 -2.69
C GLY A 152 -16.47 19.50 -3.73
N ILE A 153 -15.32 18.95 -3.31
CA ILE A 153 -14.41 18.20 -4.19
C ILE A 153 -14.62 16.69 -4.01
N GLU A 154 -14.62 15.94 -5.11
CA GLU A 154 -14.78 14.49 -5.06
C GLU A 154 -13.55 13.82 -4.41
N VAL A 155 -13.79 12.96 -3.41
CA VAL A 155 -12.74 12.17 -2.76
C VAL A 155 -13.05 10.69 -2.87
N THR A 156 -12.15 9.95 -3.53
CA THR A 156 -12.22 8.48 -3.59
C THR A 156 -11.13 7.88 -2.71
N ILE A 157 -11.52 6.97 -1.83
CA ILE A 157 -10.59 6.23 -0.97
C ILE A 157 -10.29 4.87 -1.61
N ALA A 158 -9.03 4.59 -1.87
CA ALA A 158 -8.58 3.27 -2.31
C ALA A 158 -7.85 2.57 -1.17
N ARG A 159 -8.30 1.37 -0.79
CA ARG A 159 -7.68 0.50 0.21
C ARG A 159 -7.00 -0.69 -0.46
N PRO A 160 -5.73 -0.56 -0.90
CA PRO A 160 -5.02 -1.71 -1.47
C PRO A 160 -4.73 -2.77 -0.42
N SER A 161 -4.74 -4.03 -0.84
CA SER A 161 -4.26 -5.16 -0.06
C SER A 161 -2.72 -5.27 -0.10
N GLY A 162 -2.13 -6.41 0.23
CA GLY A 162 -0.69 -6.60 0.19
C GLY A 162 -0.13 -6.45 -1.23
N ILE A 163 0.49 -5.32 -1.54
CA ILE A 163 0.96 -5.01 -2.88
C ILE A 163 2.28 -5.74 -3.15
N TYR A 164 2.47 -6.33 -4.33
CA TYR A 164 3.72 -6.96 -4.75
C TYR A 164 3.96 -6.81 -6.25
N GLY A 165 5.18 -7.09 -6.69
CA GLY A 165 5.57 -6.98 -8.10
C GLY A 165 7.04 -6.59 -8.27
N PRO A 166 7.49 -6.35 -9.52
CA PRO A 166 8.83 -5.88 -9.85
C PRO A 166 9.21 -4.61 -9.07
N GLY A 167 10.30 -4.68 -8.27
CA GLY A 167 10.78 -3.57 -7.44
C GLY A 167 10.22 -3.53 -6.01
N ASP A 168 9.34 -4.45 -5.61
CA ASP A 168 8.88 -4.52 -4.22
C ASP A 168 9.97 -4.99 -3.27
N ARG A 169 10.14 -4.26 -2.15
CA ARG A 169 11.10 -4.61 -1.09
C ARG A 169 10.46 -5.28 0.12
N ARG A 170 9.14 -5.24 0.24
CA ARG A 170 8.41 -5.69 1.44
C ARG A 170 8.35 -7.20 1.51
N LEU A 171 8.03 -7.87 0.39
CA LEU A 171 8.03 -9.33 0.30
C LEU A 171 9.39 -9.91 -0.09
N LEU A 172 10.40 -9.09 -0.39
CA LEU A 172 11.74 -9.56 -0.77
C LEU A 172 12.34 -10.55 0.24
N LYS A 173 12.11 -10.34 1.55
CA LYS A 173 12.62 -11.25 2.59
C LYS A 173 11.99 -12.64 2.50
N LEU A 174 10.69 -12.71 2.20
CA LEU A 174 9.99 -13.98 1.97
C LEU A 174 10.61 -14.69 0.74
N PHE A 175 10.65 -14.02 -0.40
CA PHE A 175 11.20 -14.58 -1.63
C PHE A 175 12.65 -15.04 -1.46
N ARG A 176 13.49 -14.20 -0.85
CA ARG A 176 14.90 -14.51 -0.60
C ARG A 176 15.07 -15.68 0.38
N GLY A 177 14.27 -15.73 1.44
CA GLY A 177 14.29 -16.82 2.42
C GLY A 177 13.96 -18.16 1.78
N ILE A 178 12.93 -18.20 0.95
CA ILE A 178 12.50 -19.41 0.24
C ILE A 178 13.52 -19.81 -0.83
N ALA A 179 13.92 -18.89 -1.70
CA ALA A 179 14.89 -19.16 -2.77
C ALA A 179 16.25 -19.67 -2.22
N ARG A 180 16.63 -19.24 -1.04
CA ARG A 180 17.86 -19.70 -0.34
C ARG A 180 17.65 -20.92 0.57
N ARG A 181 16.45 -21.52 0.57
CA ARG A 181 16.06 -22.67 1.41
C ARG A 181 16.26 -22.41 2.92
N ARG A 182 15.97 -21.16 3.37
CA ARG A 182 16.12 -20.71 4.77
C ARG A 182 14.82 -20.22 5.36
N TRP A 183 13.70 -20.52 4.70
CA TRP A 183 12.38 -20.13 5.19
C TRP A 183 11.87 -21.09 6.26
N ILE A 184 11.31 -20.52 7.32
CA ILE A 184 10.61 -21.23 8.38
C ILE A 184 9.27 -20.51 8.57
N THR A 185 8.18 -21.25 8.55
CA THR A 185 6.84 -20.72 8.84
C THR A 185 6.59 -20.75 10.35
N LEU A 186 6.07 -19.65 10.90
CA LEU A 186 5.61 -19.62 12.29
C LEU A 186 4.10 -19.89 12.31
N GLY A 187 3.66 -20.83 13.16
CA GLY A 187 2.28 -21.32 13.18
C GLY A 187 2.03 -22.41 12.14
N ASP A 188 0.77 -22.65 11.84
CA ASP A 188 0.32 -23.67 10.88
C ASP A 188 0.39 -23.23 9.41
N GLY A 189 0.51 -21.90 9.17
CA GLY A 189 0.54 -21.32 7.84
C GLY A 189 -0.81 -21.29 7.12
N GLU A 190 -1.92 -21.60 7.80
CA GLU A 190 -3.27 -21.63 7.21
C GLU A 190 -3.99 -20.27 7.24
N ILE A 191 -3.32 -19.23 7.74
CA ILE A 191 -3.85 -17.87 7.68
C ILE A 191 -3.99 -17.39 6.24
N TYR A 192 -5.03 -16.59 5.99
CA TYR A 192 -5.29 -16.04 4.66
C TYR A 192 -4.40 -14.86 4.30
N TYR A 193 -3.93 -14.87 3.05
CA TYR A 193 -3.26 -13.75 2.39
C TYR A 193 -4.05 -13.34 1.14
N HIS A 194 -4.20 -12.03 0.96
CA HIS A 194 -4.79 -11.46 -0.23
C HIS A 194 -3.82 -10.40 -0.78
N LEU A 195 -3.11 -10.77 -1.83
CA LEU A 195 -2.09 -9.93 -2.46
C LEU A 195 -2.65 -9.25 -3.71
N THR A 196 -2.12 -8.10 -4.06
CA THR A 196 -2.46 -7.37 -5.29
C THR A 196 -1.19 -7.16 -6.11
N TYR A 197 -1.20 -7.64 -7.34
CA TYR A 197 -0.10 -7.36 -8.27
C TYR A 197 -0.11 -5.89 -8.67
N ILE A 198 1.08 -5.30 -8.80
CA ILE A 198 1.23 -3.84 -8.97
C ILE A 198 0.50 -3.30 -10.20
N ASP A 199 0.48 -4.03 -11.32
CA ASP A 199 -0.18 -3.54 -12.54
C ASP A 199 -1.71 -3.54 -12.39
N ASP A 200 -2.29 -4.54 -11.72
CA ASP A 200 -3.72 -4.57 -11.40
C ASP A 200 -4.09 -3.44 -10.44
N LEU A 201 -3.23 -3.16 -9.45
CA LEU A 201 -3.44 -2.05 -8.54
C LEU A 201 -3.40 -0.70 -9.26
N VAL A 202 -2.47 -0.51 -10.17
CA VAL A 202 -2.38 0.71 -11.01
C VAL A 202 -3.66 0.88 -11.84
N ALA A 203 -4.18 -0.20 -12.42
CA ALA A 203 -5.46 -0.17 -13.13
C ALA A 203 -6.61 0.23 -12.19
N GLY A 204 -6.63 -0.31 -10.97
CA GLY A 204 -7.62 0.04 -9.95
C GLY A 204 -7.54 1.52 -9.53
N PHE A 205 -6.35 2.08 -9.32
CA PHE A 205 -6.19 3.51 -9.05
C PHE A 205 -6.72 4.38 -10.18
N ARG A 206 -6.44 4.00 -11.43
CA ARG A 206 -6.94 4.72 -12.60
C ARG A 206 -8.48 4.72 -12.62
N LEU A 207 -9.12 3.58 -12.41
CA LEU A 207 -10.57 3.49 -12.31
C LEU A 207 -11.12 4.37 -11.19
N CYS A 208 -10.48 4.41 -10.02
CA CYS A 208 -10.85 5.32 -8.93
C CYS A 208 -10.78 6.80 -9.33
N GLY A 209 -9.86 7.19 -10.19
CA GLY A 209 -9.74 8.56 -10.69
C GLY A 209 -10.70 8.89 -11.82
N GLU A 210 -10.86 7.98 -12.76
CA GLU A 210 -11.50 8.21 -14.05
C GLU A 210 -13.02 7.86 -14.05
N HIS A 211 -13.43 6.81 -13.34
CA HIS A 211 -14.81 6.33 -13.38
C HIS A 211 -15.76 7.24 -12.59
N THR A 212 -16.91 7.58 -13.19
CA THR A 212 -17.88 8.52 -12.56
C THR A 212 -18.48 8.00 -11.26
N ALA A 213 -18.75 6.69 -11.19
CA ALA A 213 -19.30 6.05 -9.98
C ALA A 213 -18.29 6.04 -8.79
N ALA A 214 -17.01 6.33 -9.03
CA ALA A 214 -16.01 6.35 -7.97
C ALA A 214 -16.07 7.60 -7.07
N ALA A 215 -16.85 8.63 -7.45
CA ALA A 215 -16.97 9.86 -6.70
C ALA A 215 -17.46 9.62 -5.26
N ASN A 216 -16.67 10.07 -4.26
CA ASN A 216 -16.99 9.96 -2.83
C ASN A 216 -17.18 8.52 -2.31
N ARG A 217 -16.57 7.54 -2.99
CA ARG A 217 -16.66 6.11 -2.63
C ARG A 217 -15.36 5.61 -2.02
N THR A 218 -15.47 4.44 -1.40
CA THR A 218 -14.32 3.67 -0.87
C THR A 218 -14.30 2.33 -1.56
N TYR A 219 -13.11 1.91 -2.02
CA TYR A 219 -12.91 0.62 -2.67
C TYR A 219 -11.73 -0.12 -2.09
N ILE A 220 -11.92 -1.41 -1.84
CA ILE A 220 -10.84 -2.36 -1.63
C ILE A 220 -10.29 -2.77 -3.00
N LEU A 221 -8.98 -2.61 -3.17
CA LEU A 221 -8.26 -3.01 -4.38
C LEU A 221 -7.35 -4.19 -4.04
N ALA A 222 -7.83 -5.40 -4.26
CA ALA A 222 -7.10 -6.63 -4.02
C ALA A 222 -7.04 -7.49 -5.29
N GLY A 223 -6.15 -8.49 -5.30
CA GLY A 223 -6.03 -9.41 -6.43
C GLY A 223 -7.27 -10.29 -6.61
N GLY A 224 -7.30 -11.09 -7.66
CA GLY A 224 -8.42 -11.99 -7.94
C GLY A 224 -8.47 -13.23 -7.04
N GLU A 225 -7.40 -13.52 -6.32
CA GLU A 225 -7.21 -14.78 -5.60
C GLU A 225 -6.84 -14.53 -4.13
N VAL A 226 -7.57 -15.17 -3.21
CA VAL A 226 -7.17 -15.33 -1.81
C VAL A 226 -6.36 -16.62 -1.70
N THR A 227 -5.29 -16.61 -0.91
CA THR A 227 -4.42 -17.78 -0.70
C THR A 227 -4.14 -17.97 0.79
N THR A 228 -3.58 -19.13 1.19
CA THR A 228 -2.99 -19.30 2.52
C THR A 228 -1.50 -18.96 2.48
N LEU A 229 -0.88 -18.76 3.66
CA LEU A 229 0.57 -18.55 3.73
C LEU A 229 1.33 -19.75 3.19
N ASN A 230 0.88 -20.99 3.49
CA ASN A 230 1.48 -22.22 2.97
C ASN A 230 1.43 -22.26 1.44
N ALA A 231 0.26 -22.03 0.85
CA ALA A 231 0.12 -22.02 -0.59
C ALA A 231 0.96 -20.91 -1.25
N LEU A 232 1.04 -19.71 -0.63
CA LEU A 232 1.92 -18.63 -1.10
C LEU A 232 3.40 -19.06 -1.09
N VAL A 233 3.84 -19.72 0.00
CA VAL A 233 5.22 -20.23 0.15
C VAL A 233 5.51 -21.29 -0.90
N GLY A 234 4.58 -22.21 -1.14
CA GLY A 234 4.67 -23.25 -2.19
C GLY A 234 4.79 -22.63 -3.59
N LEU A 235 3.97 -21.63 -3.92
CA LEU A 235 4.05 -20.93 -5.21
C LEU A 235 5.40 -20.21 -5.41
N VAL A 236 5.97 -19.61 -4.34
CA VAL A 236 7.29 -18.97 -4.43
C VAL A 236 8.40 -20.02 -4.57
N ALA A 237 8.30 -21.15 -3.86
CA ALA A 237 9.26 -22.26 -3.98
C ALA A 237 9.26 -22.86 -5.39
N ASP A 238 8.08 -23.11 -5.96
CA ASP A 238 7.88 -23.60 -7.31
C ASP A 238 8.53 -22.64 -8.35
N ALA A 239 8.21 -21.34 -8.26
CA ALA A 239 8.79 -20.33 -9.14
C ALA A 239 10.32 -20.20 -8.97
N ALA A 240 10.83 -20.42 -7.76
CA ALA A 240 12.26 -20.39 -7.48
C ALA A 240 13.01 -21.65 -7.94
N GLY A 241 12.30 -22.75 -8.21
CA GLY A 241 12.87 -24.06 -8.55
C GLY A 241 13.52 -24.74 -7.33
N VAL A 242 12.95 -24.55 -6.13
CA VAL A 242 13.46 -25.16 -4.90
C VAL A 242 12.37 -26.01 -4.24
N PRO A 243 12.73 -27.01 -3.42
CA PRO A 243 11.76 -27.75 -2.63
C PRO A 243 10.95 -26.84 -1.73
N GLU A 244 9.68 -27.18 -1.54
CA GLU A 244 8.79 -26.44 -0.64
C GLU A 244 9.31 -26.55 0.81
N PRO A 245 9.37 -25.40 1.53
CA PRO A 245 9.75 -25.38 2.94
C PRO A 245 8.73 -26.11 3.80
N VAL A 246 9.20 -27.07 4.59
CA VAL A 246 8.35 -27.93 5.45
C VAL A 246 8.47 -27.60 6.94
N TRP A 247 9.34 -26.68 7.33
CA TRP A 247 9.59 -26.38 8.72
C TRP A 247 8.58 -25.39 9.27
N HIS A 248 7.84 -25.85 10.28
CA HIS A 248 6.90 -25.03 11.06
C HIS A 248 7.36 -24.95 12.52
N LEU A 249 7.33 -23.77 13.09
CA LEU A 249 7.60 -23.55 14.52
C LEU A 249 6.41 -22.88 15.17
N PRO A 250 6.12 -23.16 16.46
CA PRO A 250 5.06 -22.47 17.19
C PRO A 250 5.27 -20.95 17.17
N ALA A 251 4.23 -20.18 16.91
CA ALA A 251 4.32 -18.72 16.86
C ALA A 251 4.44 -18.05 18.24
N TRP A 252 3.84 -18.66 19.29
CA TRP A 252 3.74 -18.07 20.60
C TRP A 252 5.09 -17.75 21.28
N PRO A 253 6.18 -18.55 21.17
CA PRO A 253 7.45 -18.20 21.79
C PRO A 253 8.05 -16.93 21.17
N PHE A 254 7.89 -16.75 19.85
CA PHE A 254 8.36 -15.57 19.13
C PHE A 254 7.53 -14.33 19.48
N TRP A 255 6.23 -14.51 19.72
CA TRP A 255 5.36 -13.44 20.19
C TRP A 255 5.77 -12.97 21.59
N VAL A 256 6.01 -13.89 22.53
CA VAL A 256 6.48 -13.57 23.89
C VAL A 256 7.86 -12.90 23.85
N ALA A 257 8.80 -13.44 23.06
CA ALA A 257 10.11 -12.85 22.89
C ALA A 257 10.03 -11.44 22.27
N GLY A 258 9.14 -11.24 21.30
CA GLY A 258 8.88 -9.91 20.73
C GLY A 258 8.35 -8.92 21.77
N ALA A 259 7.40 -9.34 22.61
CA ALA A 259 6.86 -8.51 23.70
C ALA A 259 7.95 -8.13 24.71
N ALA A 260 8.79 -9.10 25.11
CA ALA A 260 9.91 -8.83 26.02
C ALA A 260 10.93 -7.85 25.40
N CYS A 261 11.29 -8.04 24.12
CA CYS A 261 12.19 -7.12 23.43
C CYS A 261 11.61 -5.69 23.36
N GLU A 262 10.33 -5.53 23.06
CA GLU A 262 9.68 -4.21 23.02
C GLU A 262 9.74 -3.52 24.40
N VAL A 263 9.44 -4.24 25.48
CA VAL A 263 9.47 -3.69 26.85
C VAL A 263 10.89 -3.30 27.27
N ILE A 264 11.90 -4.13 26.96
CA ILE A 264 13.30 -3.89 27.34
C ILE A 264 13.90 -2.75 26.52
N CYS A 265 13.61 -2.69 25.22
CA CYS A 265 14.22 -1.71 24.33
C CYS A 265 13.56 -0.32 24.40
N ALA A 266 12.28 -0.23 24.81
CA ALA A 266 11.54 1.03 24.88
C ALA A 266 12.22 2.09 25.75
N PRO A 267 12.61 1.83 27.01
CA PRO A 267 13.28 2.81 27.86
C PRO A 267 14.69 3.18 27.39
N LEU A 268 15.31 2.33 26.57
CA LEU A 268 16.66 2.54 26.03
C LEU A 268 16.65 3.33 24.72
N GLY A 269 15.48 3.59 24.12
CA GLY A 269 15.35 4.24 22.82
C GLY A 269 15.95 3.41 21.67
N VAL A 270 16.13 2.09 21.87
CA VAL A 270 16.74 1.19 20.88
C VAL A 270 15.64 0.43 20.14
N GLU A 271 15.82 0.26 18.83
CA GLU A 271 14.88 -0.55 18.03
C GLU A 271 14.94 -2.03 18.46
N PRO A 272 13.81 -2.64 18.88
CA PRO A 272 13.78 -4.04 19.24
C PRO A 272 14.22 -4.95 18.07
N PRO A 273 15.08 -5.94 18.29
CA PRO A 273 15.47 -6.89 17.25
C PRO A 273 14.30 -7.77 16.77
N LEU A 274 13.31 -7.99 17.66
CA LEU A 274 12.08 -8.71 17.39
C LEU A 274 10.88 -7.89 17.86
N PHE A 275 9.89 -7.72 16.98
CA PHE A 275 8.61 -7.07 17.28
C PHE A 275 7.48 -8.08 17.21
N ARG A 276 6.48 -7.98 18.11
CA ARG A 276 5.24 -8.78 18.01
C ARG A 276 4.60 -8.68 16.63
N ARG A 277 4.61 -7.50 16.03
CA ARG A 277 4.08 -7.25 14.66
C ARG A 277 4.75 -8.11 13.57
N ARG A 278 6.00 -8.55 13.74
CA ARG A 278 6.63 -9.50 12.80
C ARG A 278 5.99 -10.88 12.88
N VAL A 279 5.49 -11.25 14.07
CA VAL A 279 4.75 -12.48 14.27
C VAL A 279 3.34 -12.39 13.67
N ASP A 280 2.73 -11.21 13.70
CA ASP A 280 1.42 -10.95 13.07
C ASP A 280 1.39 -11.24 11.57
N PHE A 281 2.55 -11.22 10.91
CA PHE A 281 2.67 -11.67 9.53
C PHE A 281 2.27 -13.14 9.36
N PHE A 282 2.49 -13.96 10.38
CA PHE A 282 2.25 -15.39 10.38
C PHE A 282 0.95 -15.82 11.06
N THR A 283 0.27 -14.90 11.76
CA THR A 283 -0.87 -15.25 12.64
C THR A 283 -2.16 -14.52 12.33
N LYS A 284 -2.13 -13.45 11.50
CA LYS A 284 -3.33 -12.67 11.19
C LYS A 284 -3.81 -12.91 9.77
N SER A 285 -5.07 -13.30 9.65
CA SER A 285 -5.75 -13.49 8.36
C SER A 285 -6.08 -12.16 7.68
N ARG A 286 -5.92 -12.12 6.35
CA ARG A 286 -6.14 -10.93 5.53
C ARG A 286 -6.76 -11.33 4.20
N ALA A 287 -8.09 -11.53 4.21
CA ALA A 287 -8.86 -11.75 2.99
C ALA A 287 -9.95 -10.67 2.88
N PHE A 288 -10.17 -10.17 1.68
CA PHE A 288 -11.02 -9.00 1.43
C PHE A 288 -11.96 -9.26 0.25
N ASP A 289 -13.14 -8.66 0.30
CA ASP A 289 -14.11 -8.69 -0.77
C ASP A 289 -13.92 -7.48 -1.69
N ILE A 290 -13.80 -7.73 -3.00
CA ILE A 290 -13.66 -6.70 -4.04
C ILE A 290 -14.93 -6.55 -4.89
N SER A 291 -16.04 -7.14 -4.48
CA SER A 291 -17.29 -7.15 -5.26
C SER A 291 -17.80 -5.74 -5.55
N ARG A 292 -17.64 -4.81 -4.59
CA ARG A 292 -18.00 -3.40 -4.80
C ARG A 292 -17.19 -2.77 -5.92
N ALA A 293 -15.87 -2.91 -5.89
CA ALA A 293 -14.99 -2.35 -6.92
C ALA A 293 -15.28 -2.99 -8.30
N ARG A 294 -15.57 -4.29 -8.34
CA ARG A 294 -15.99 -4.98 -9.57
C ARG A 294 -17.29 -4.43 -10.12
N ALA A 295 -18.32 -4.34 -9.29
CA ALA A 295 -19.66 -3.94 -9.71
C ALA A 295 -19.76 -2.46 -10.11
N GLU A 296 -19.14 -1.56 -9.33
CA GLU A 296 -19.32 -0.13 -9.48
C GLU A 296 -18.35 0.52 -10.48
N ILE A 297 -17.09 0.06 -10.52
CA ILE A 297 -16.04 0.67 -11.36
C ILE A 297 -15.37 -0.29 -12.33
N GLY A 298 -15.85 -1.53 -12.43
CA GLY A 298 -15.31 -2.53 -13.35
C GLY A 298 -13.88 -2.98 -13.01
N PHE A 299 -13.46 -2.94 -11.74
CA PHE A 299 -12.14 -3.39 -11.33
C PHE A 299 -12.03 -4.91 -11.47
N ASP A 300 -11.20 -5.35 -12.41
CA ASP A 300 -10.98 -6.76 -12.72
C ASP A 300 -9.48 -7.06 -12.69
N PRO A 301 -8.95 -7.55 -11.54
CA PRO A 301 -7.54 -7.94 -11.46
C PRO A 301 -7.29 -9.19 -12.32
N ARG A 302 -6.34 -9.10 -13.24
CA ARG A 302 -6.10 -10.08 -14.30
C ARG A 302 -4.86 -10.95 -14.09
N VAL A 303 -3.91 -10.45 -13.29
CA VAL A 303 -2.66 -11.17 -13.04
C VAL A 303 -2.87 -12.23 -11.98
N SER A 304 -2.78 -13.50 -12.35
CA SER A 304 -2.86 -14.60 -11.38
C SER A 304 -1.71 -14.53 -10.38
N LEU A 305 -1.93 -15.07 -9.17
CA LEU A 305 -0.92 -15.06 -8.12
C LEU A 305 0.38 -15.77 -8.59
N ARG A 306 0.25 -16.91 -9.28
CA ARG A 306 1.38 -17.65 -9.87
C ARG A 306 2.17 -16.81 -10.87
N GLU A 307 1.49 -16.14 -11.78
CA GLU A 307 2.15 -15.29 -12.79
C GLU A 307 2.86 -14.09 -12.14
N GLY A 308 2.19 -13.40 -11.22
CA GLY A 308 2.75 -12.24 -10.52
C GLY A 308 3.98 -12.62 -9.68
N ILE A 309 3.96 -13.76 -8.99
CA ILE A 309 5.10 -14.29 -8.25
C ILE A 309 6.27 -14.55 -9.19
N ARG A 310 6.04 -15.24 -10.31
CA ARG A 310 7.09 -15.51 -11.31
C ARG A 310 7.71 -14.21 -11.84
N LYS A 311 6.90 -13.26 -12.30
CA LYS A 311 7.38 -11.94 -12.78
C LYS A 311 8.20 -11.20 -11.71
N THR A 312 7.76 -11.25 -10.46
CA THR A 312 8.46 -10.61 -9.33
C THR A 312 9.82 -11.27 -9.07
N LEU A 313 9.85 -12.60 -9.05
CA LEU A 313 11.07 -13.38 -8.83
C LEU A 313 12.10 -13.17 -9.96
N ASP A 314 11.64 -13.19 -11.21
CA ASP A 314 12.48 -12.96 -12.39
C ASP A 314 13.10 -11.56 -12.33
N TRP A 315 12.33 -10.55 -11.94
CA TRP A 315 12.83 -9.20 -11.74
C TRP A 315 13.88 -9.14 -10.62
N TYR A 316 13.66 -9.82 -9.48
CA TYR A 316 14.62 -9.87 -8.39
C TYR A 316 15.94 -10.52 -8.84
N ARG A 317 15.88 -11.59 -9.64
CA ARG A 317 17.06 -12.25 -10.21
C ARG A 317 17.82 -11.30 -11.15
N ALA A 318 17.11 -10.67 -12.09
CA ALA A 318 17.69 -9.74 -13.06
C ALA A 318 18.38 -8.53 -12.39
N ASN A 319 17.85 -8.09 -11.25
CA ASN A 319 18.39 -6.95 -10.48
C ASN A 319 19.34 -7.37 -9.33
N ARG A 320 19.73 -8.65 -9.24
CA ARG A 320 20.65 -9.18 -8.22
C ARG A 320 20.18 -8.97 -6.77
N TRP A 321 18.87 -9.08 -6.56
CA TRP A 321 18.29 -8.96 -5.23
C TRP A 321 18.14 -10.30 -4.50
N LEU A 322 18.29 -11.43 -5.20
CA LEU A 322 18.28 -12.80 -4.67
C LEU A 322 19.66 -13.41 -4.53
#